data_4f0c2535b73aaa1da76cda0f61f737e4
#
_entry.id   4f0c2535b73aaa1da76cda0f61f737e4
#
_cell.length_a   1.000
_cell.length_b   1.000
_cell.length_c   1.000
_cell.angle_alpha   90.00
_cell.angle_beta   90.00
_cell.angle_gamma   90.00
#
_symmetry.space_group_name_H-M   'P 1'
#
loop_
_entity.id
_entity.type
_entity.pdbx_description
1 polymer ?
#
loop_
_entity_poly.entity_id
_entity_poly.type
_entity_poly.pdbx_seq_one_letter_code
_entity_poly.pdbx_strand_id
1 'polypeptide(L)'
;MKIKFSSLENQLLLQLSKRSQQNRLRNLEPSKDSLVDFWSNDYLGLSQNQDLLQFVKHSLLQSTDFRLGATGSRLISGNYALLQNLEALLADTMQASSATFFPSTYLANLALLGNLAARHDTYIIDASCHASIKEGVRLSQAKKISFEHNQVDHLRAKLKLAEGQPF
;
A
#
# COMPACT_ATOMS: atom_id res chain seq x y z
N MET A 1 -33.90 -22.76 -3.60
CA MET A 1 -33.52 -21.50 -4.24
C MET A 1 -32.23 -21.75 -5.03
N LYS A 2 -32.30 -21.93 -6.36
CA LYS A 2 -31.12 -22.14 -7.21
C LYS A 2 -30.49 -20.77 -7.44
N ILE A 3 -29.37 -20.48 -6.77
CA ILE A 3 -28.58 -19.29 -7.02
C ILE A 3 -28.06 -19.37 -8.46
N LYS A 4 -28.43 -18.42 -9.30
CA LYS A 4 -27.93 -18.32 -10.68
C LYS A 4 -26.49 -17.83 -10.66
N PHE A 5 -25.53 -18.71 -10.34
CA PHE A 5 -24.09 -18.42 -10.46
C PHE A 5 -23.65 -18.11 -11.90
N SER A 6 -24.43 -18.55 -12.90
CA SER A 6 -24.10 -18.36 -14.32
C SER A 6 -23.97 -16.90 -14.78
N SER A 7 -24.64 -15.93 -14.14
CA SER A 7 -24.57 -14.54 -14.58
C SER A 7 -23.30 -13.83 -14.11
N LEU A 8 -22.82 -14.11 -12.89
CA LEU A 8 -21.59 -13.52 -12.35
C LEU A 8 -20.35 -14.11 -13.04
N GLU A 9 -20.31 -15.45 -13.19
CA GLU A 9 -19.21 -16.12 -13.88
C GLU A 9 -19.06 -15.60 -15.32
N ASN A 10 -20.16 -15.49 -16.07
CA ASN A 10 -20.16 -14.94 -17.41
C ASN A 10 -19.68 -13.48 -17.45
N GLN A 11 -20.05 -12.65 -16.46
CA GLN A 11 -19.55 -11.27 -16.34
C GLN A 11 -18.05 -11.24 -16.10
N LEU A 12 -17.52 -12.10 -15.22
CA LEU A 12 -16.10 -12.20 -14.93
C LEU A 12 -15.30 -12.66 -16.15
N LEU A 13 -15.78 -13.70 -16.84
CA LEU A 13 -15.17 -14.18 -18.09
C LEU A 13 -15.15 -13.09 -19.17
N LEU A 14 -16.24 -12.34 -19.32
CA LEU A 14 -16.28 -11.20 -20.24
C LEU A 14 -15.26 -10.11 -19.89
N GLN A 15 -15.09 -9.80 -18.58
CA GLN A 15 -14.09 -8.83 -18.14
C GLN A 15 -12.66 -9.33 -18.41
N LEU A 16 -12.36 -10.61 -18.16
CA LEU A 16 -11.07 -11.21 -18.46
C LEU A 16 -10.77 -11.18 -19.96
N SER A 17 -11.76 -11.54 -20.79
CA SER A 17 -11.65 -11.46 -22.25
C SER A 17 -11.36 -10.05 -22.72
N LYS A 18 -12.06 -9.04 -22.23
CA LYS A 18 -11.77 -7.63 -22.54
C LYS A 18 -10.34 -7.21 -22.14
N ARG A 19 -9.87 -7.63 -20.96
CA ARG A 19 -8.50 -7.36 -20.52
C ARG A 19 -7.47 -8.04 -21.43
N SER A 20 -7.73 -9.26 -21.85
CA SER A 20 -6.88 -10.00 -22.78
C SER A 20 -6.78 -9.30 -24.13
N GLN A 21 -7.93 -8.90 -24.71
CA GLN A 21 -7.97 -8.15 -25.98
C GLN A 21 -7.22 -6.80 -25.93
N GLN A 22 -7.16 -6.20 -24.73
CA GLN A 22 -6.44 -4.93 -24.50
C GLN A 22 -4.96 -5.14 -24.11
N ASN A 23 -4.43 -6.36 -24.15
CA ASN A 23 -3.10 -6.72 -23.66
C ASN A 23 -2.86 -6.29 -22.20
N ARG A 24 -3.92 -6.33 -21.36
CA ARG A 24 -3.89 -5.95 -19.94
C ARG A 24 -4.09 -7.14 -18.99
N LEU A 25 -4.26 -8.33 -19.53
CA LEU A 25 -4.32 -9.54 -18.72
C LEU A 25 -2.91 -9.89 -18.28
N ARG A 26 -2.72 -10.03 -16.98
CA ARG A 26 -1.45 -10.45 -16.37
C ARG A 26 -1.61 -11.85 -15.81
N ASN A 27 -0.67 -12.72 -16.10
CA ASN A 27 -0.57 -14.05 -15.53
C ASN A 27 0.42 -14.01 -14.36
N LEU A 28 0.15 -14.84 -13.35
CA LEU A 28 1.08 -15.05 -12.24
C LEU A 28 2.07 -16.14 -12.68
N GLU A 29 3.26 -15.72 -13.08
CA GLU A 29 4.35 -16.63 -13.43
C GLU A 29 5.48 -16.45 -12.41
N PRO A 30 6.13 -17.54 -11.98
CA PRO A 30 7.35 -17.45 -11.18
C PRO A 30 8.41 -16.66 -11.93
N SER A 31 9.19 -15.86 -11.21
CA SER A 31 10.37 -15.21 -11.79
C SER A 31 11.37 -16.26 -12.28
N LYS A 32 12.02 -15.99 -13.41
CA LYS A 32 13.07 -16.85 -13.95
C LYS A 32 14.42 -16.34 -13.48
N ASP A 33 15.14 -17.13 -12.72
CA ASP A 33 16.46 -16.80 -12.15
C ASP A 33 17.53 -16.48 -13.21
N SER A 34 17.28 -16.81 -14.47
CA SER A 34 18.19 -16.53 -15.59
C SER A 34 18.07 -15.14 -16.21
N LEU A 35 17.11 -14.33 -15.77
CA LEU A 35 16.85 -13.01 -16.31
C LEU A 35 17.40 -11.91 -15.38
N VAL A 36 17.91 -10.84 -15.96
CA VAL A 36 18.24 -9.63 -15.20
C VAL A 36 16.93 -8.97 -14.77
N ASP A 37 16.78 -8.78 -13.47
CA ASP A 37 15.54 -8.25 -12.87
C ASP A 37 15.52 -6.70 -12.94
N PHE A 38 14.65 -6.17 -13.79
CA PHE A 38 14.33 -4.74 -13.87
C PHE A 38 12.95 -4.39 -13.29
N TRP A 39 12.25 -5.35 -12.66
CA TRP A 39 10.86 -5.21 -12.19
C TRP A 39 10.76 -5.02 -10.69
N SER A 40 11.76 -5.54 -9.97
CA SER A 40 11.81 -5.58 -8.52
C SER A 40 12.16 -4.20 -7.94
N ASN A 41 11.69 -3.94 -6.74
CA ASN A 41 12.12 -2.82 -5.91
C ASN A 41 13.32 -3.19 -5.01
N ASP A 42 13.89 -4.40 -5.15
CA ASP A 42 15.03 -4.88 -4.39
C ASP A 42 16.35 -4.31 -4.93
N TYR A 43 16.46 -2.99 -4.97
CA TYR A 43 17.60 -2.26 -5.53
C TYR A 43 18.95 -2.58 -4.86
N LEU A 44 18.94 -3.05 -3.61
CA LEU A 44 20.13 -3.41 -2.86
C LEU A 44 20.39 -4.92 -2.83
N GLY A 45 19.54 -5.73 -3.45
CA GLY A 45 19.65 -7.20 -3.46
C GLY A 45 19.51 -7.84 -2.08
N LEU A 46 18.82 -7.17 -1.15
CA LEU A 46 18.71 -7.63 0.23
C LEU A 46 17.85 -8.88 0.38
N SER A 47 16.90 -9.11 -0.53
CA SER A 47 16.01 -10.28 -0.48
C SER A 47 16.75 -11.61 -0.60
N GLN A 48 17.94 -11.62 -1.24
CA GLN A 48 18.77 -12.80 -1.46
C GLN A 48 20.13 -12.73 -0.75
N ASN A 49 20.34 -11.70 0.10
CA ASN A 49 21.59 -11.53 0.81
C ASN A 49 21.78 -12.59 1.89
N GLN A 50 22.80 -13.47 1.71
CA GLN A 50 23.04 -14.60 2.60
C GLN A 50 23.53 -14.17 3.98
N ASP A 51 24.33 -13.10 4.09
CA ASP A 51 24.82 -12.61 5.38
C ASP A 51 23.67 -12.06 6.20
N LEU A 52 22.79 -11.29 5.56
CA LEU A 52 21.58 -10.79 6.20
C LEU A 52 20.67 -11.94 6.64
N LEU A 53 20.50 -12.96 5.80
CA LEU A 53 19.71 -14.15 6.12
C LEU A 53 20.25 -14.87 7.36
N GLN A 54 21.58 -15.07 7.45
CA GLN A 54 22.23 -15.71 8.59
C GLN A 54 22.10 -14.85 9.85
N PHE A 55 22.30 -13.55 9.75
CA PHE A 55 22.09 -12.62 10.84
C PHE A 55 20.66 -12.69 11.39
N VAL A 56 19.65 -12.65 10.53
CA VAL A 56 18.24 -12.76 10.91
C VAL A 56 17.95 -14.08 11.61
N LYS A 57 18.41 -15.22 11.02
CA LYS A 57 18.25 -16.54 11.65
C LYS A 57 18.85 -16.60 13.04
N HIS A 58 20.08 -16.11 13.20
CA HIS A 58 20.76 -16.09 14.49
C HIS A 58 20.00 -15.24 15.50
N SER A 59 19.60 -14.02 15.12
CA SER A 59 18.85 -13.10 15.98
C SER A 59 17.52 -13.69 16.44
N LEU A 60 16.80 -14.37 15.56
CA LEU A 60 15.54 -15.05 15.89
C LEU A 60 15.74 -16.20 16.90
N LEU A 61 16.80 -16.97 16.75
CA LEU A 61 17.12 -18.07 17.68
C LEU A 61 17.52 -17.58 19.07
N GLN A 62 18.08 -16.39 19.18
CA GLN A 62 18.46 -15.77 20.46
C GLN A 62 17.32 -14.99 21.12
N SER A 63 16.25 -14.72 20.39
CA SER A 63 15.12 -13.94 20.92
C SER A 63 14.26 -14.79 21.86
N THR A 64 14.05 -14.30 23.06
CA THR A 64 13.14 -14.91 24.05
C THR A 64 11.67 -14.52 23.87
N ASP A 65 11.40 -13.47 23.09
CA ASP A 65 10.03 -12.96 22.81
C ASP A 65 9.68 -13.08 21.31
N PHE A 66 10.22 -14.11 20.65
CA PHE A 66 9.90 -14.35 19.25
C PHE A 66 8.51 -14.95 19.09
N ARG A 67 7.72 -14.35 18.20
CA ARG A 67 6.37 -14.80 17.84
C ARG A 67 6.27 -15.03 16.34
N LEU A 68 5.60 -16.09 15.95
CA LEU A 68 5.37 -16.41 14.52
C LEU A 68 4.41 -15.44 13.82
N GLY A 69 3.72 -14.58 14.57
CA GLY A 69 2.81 -13.58 14.02
C GLY A 69 1.98 -12.89 15.10
N ALA A 70 1.20 -11.92 14.67
CA ALA A 70 0.26 -11.23 15.55
C ALA A 70 -0.93 -12.15 15.88
N THR A 71 -1.33 -12.15 17.17
CA THR A 71 -2.46 -12.96 17.67
C THR A 71 -3.80 -12.23 17.56
N GLY A 72 -3.81 -11.01 17.05
CA GLY A 72 -4.99 -10.16 16.88
C GLY A 72 -4.63 -8.72 16.55
N SER A 73 -5.60 -7.81 16.71
CA SER A 73 -5.37 -6.38 16.55
C SER A 73 -4.31 -5.87 17.54
N ARG A 74 -3.48 -4.92 17.12
CA ARG A 74 -2.47 -4.28 17.97
C ARG A 74 -3.05 -3.65 19.23
N LEU A 75 -4.28 -3.15 19.17
CA LEU A 75 -4.98 -2.56 20.32
C LEU A 75 -5.48 -3.61 21.34
N ILE A 76 -5.43 -4.91 21.00
CA ILE A 76 -5.89 -5.98 21.87
C ILE A 76 -4.73 -6.88 22.29
N SER A 77 -4.23 -7.72 21.38
CA SER A 77 -3.22 -8.74 21.69
C SER A 77 -2.08 -8.81 20.69
N GLY A 78 -2.16 -8.06 19.58
CA GLY A 78 -1.18 -8.11 18.48
C GLY A 78 0.00 -7.15 18.63
N ASN A 79 0.08 -6.36 19.72
CA ASN A 79 1.22 -5.50 19.98
C ASN A 79 2.25 -6.21 20.88
N TYR A 80 3.53 -6.11 20.56
CA TYR A 80 4.61 -6.74 21.31
C TYR A 80 5.91 -5.93 21.21
N ALA A 81 6.86 -6.18 22.11
CA ALA A 81 8.04 -5.35 22.30
C ALA A 81 8.86 -5.16 21.02
N LEU A 82 9.03 -6.20 20.19
CA LEU A 82 9.77 -6.10 18.94
C LEU A 82 9.19 -5.04 17.98
N LEU A 83 7.85 -4.96 17.85
CA LEU A 83 7.22 -3.93 17.00
C LEU A 83 7.43 -2.53 17.57
N GLN A 84 7.28 -2.36 18.89
CA GLN A 84 7.50 -1.06 19.54
C GLN A 84 8.95 -0.59 19.38
N ASN A 85 9.91 -1.50 19.56
CA ASN A 85 11.33 -1.21 19.38
C ASN A 85 11.65 -0.86 17.92
N LEU A 86 11.05 -1.57 16.94
CA LEU A 86 11.19 -1.25 15.52
C LEU A 86 10.64 0.15 15.22
N GLU A 87 9.46 0.49 15.74
CA GLU A 87 8.86 1.82 15.52
C GLU A 87 9.69 2.93 16.15
N ALA A 88 10.24 2.71 17.35
CA ALA A 88 11.15 3.66 17.98
C ALA A 88 12.45 3.85 17.16
N LEU A 89 13.05 2.76 16.68
CA LEU A 89 14.23 2.81 15.82
C LEU A 89 13.96 3.54 14.50
N LEU A 90 12.82 3.26 13.86
CA LEU A 90 12.41 3.93 12.63
C LEU A 90 12.17 5.43 12.86
N ALA A 91 11.51 5.81 13.95
CA ALA A 91 11.29 7.21 14.30
C ALA A 91 12.62 7.96 14.49
N ASP A 92 13.55 7.38 15.23
CA ASP A 92 14.90 7.94 15.43
C ASP A 92 15.66 8.07 14.10
N THR A 93 15.73 7.00 13.33
CA THR A 93 16.43 6.97 12.03
C THR A 93 15.89 8.01 11.05
N MET A 94 14.59 8.21 11.02
CA MET A 94 13.92 9.16 10.13
C MET A 94 13.78 10.57 10.74
N GLN A 95 14.31 10.79 11.95
CA GLN A 95 14.17 12.06 12.68
C GLN A 95 12.71 12.52 12.82
N ALA A 96 11.82 11.58 13.02
CA ALA A 96 10.39 11.80 13.22
C ALA A 96 10.00 11.67 14.69
N SER A 97 8.92 12.33 15.11
CA SER A 97 8.40 12.23 16.47
C SER A 97 7.82 10.85 16.79
N SER A 98 7.37 10.11 15.78
CA SER A 98 6.85 8.75 15.93
C SER A 98 6.87 8.03 14.58
N ALA A 99 6.81 6.70 14.62
CA ALA A 99 6.61 5.86 13.45
C ALA A 99 5.55 4.79 13.75
N THR A 100 4.86 4.33 12.73
CA THR A 100 3.90 3.22 12.82
C THR A 100 4.18 2.23 11.70
N PHE A 101 4.41 0.98 12.09
CA PHE A 101 4.65 -0.10 11.14
C PHE A 101 3.36 -0.69 10.59
N PHE A 102 3.32 -0.89 9.28
CA PHE A 102 2.25 -1.58 8.56
C PHE A 102 2.81 -2.78 7.77
N PRO A 103 2.02 -3.85 7.57
CA PRO A 103 2.47 -5.03 6.80
C PRO A 103 2.75 -4.72 5.33
N SER A 104 2.22 -3.63 4.81
CA SER A 104 2.50 -3.14 3.46
C SER A 104 2.19 -1.65 3.34
N THR A 105 2.89 -0.97 2.43
CA THR A 105 2.59 0.42 2.05
C THR A 105 1.18 0.57 1.49
N TYR A 106 0.64 -0.47 0.85
CA TYR A 106 -0.74 -0.47 0.37
C TYR A 106 -1.72 -0.26 1.53
N LEU A 107 -1.61 -1.07 2.60
CA LEU A 107 -2.47 -0.96 3.79
C LEU A 107 -2.23 0.35 4.56
N ALA A 108 -0.98 0.82 4.63
CA ALA A 108 -0.68 2.11 5.22
C ALA A 108 -1.42 3.25 4.51
N ASN A 109 -1.37 3.28 3.17
CA ASN A 109 -2.08 4.28 2.38
C ASN A 109 -3.61 4.19 2.56
N LEU A 110 -4.18 2.98 2.58
CA LEU A 110 -5.62 2.82 2.84
C LEU A 110 -6.02 3.33 4.21
N ALA A 111 -5.28 2.94 5.25
CA ALA A 111 -5.57 3.32 6.62
C ALA A 111 -5.43 4.84 6.83
N LEU A 112 -4.34 5.42 6.32
CA LEU A 112 -4.06 6.84 6.48
C LEU A 112 -5.06 7.69 5.70
N LEU A 113 -5.13 7.50 4.38
CA LEU A 113 -5.93 8.36 3.51
C LEU A 113 -7.43 8.14 3.67
N GLY A 114 -7.85 6.93 4.07
CA GLY A 114 -9.25 6.64 4.34
C GLY A 114 -9.80 7.32 5.59
N ASN A 115 -8.92 7.71 6.54
CA ASN A 115 -9.34 8.22 7.85
C ASN A 115 -8.80 9.62 8.19
N LEU A 116 -7.78 10.12 7.50
CA LEU A 116 -7.12 11.38 7.85
C LEU A 116 -8.00 12.60 7.58
N ALA A 117 -8.65 12.62 6.41
CA ALA A 117 -9.43 13.76 5.97
C ALA A 117 -10.91 13.63 6.35
N ALA A 118 -11.48 14.71 6.85
CA ALA A 118 -12.89 14.82 7.21
C ALA A 118 -13.75 15.11 5.96
N ARG A 119 -15.08 15.11 6.14
CA ARG A 119 -16.06 15.31 5.06
C ARG A 119 -15.92 16.65 4.32
N HIS A 120 -15.41 17.67 5.00
CA HIS A 120 -15.24 19.02 4.42
C HIS A 120 -13.86 19.24 3.80
N ASP A 121 -12.92 18.31 4.00
CA ASP A 121 -11.61 18.40 3.42
C ASP A 121 -11.60 17.99 1.95
N THR A 122 -10.52 18.32 1.26
CA THR A 122 -10.34 17.98 -0.15
C THR A 122 -8.98 17.34 -0.38
N TYR A 123 -8.98 16.12 -0.92
CA TYR A 123 -7.77 15.51 -1.48
C TYR A 123 -7.54 16.02 -2.90
N ILE A 124 -6.33 16.51 -3.15
CA ILE A 124 -5.87 16.80 -4.50
C ILE A 124 -4.78 15.78 -4.84
N ILE A 125 -5.05 14.93 -5.82
CA ILE A 125 -4.21 13.77 -6.14
C ILE A 125 -3.75 13.80 -7.60
N ASP A 126 -2.52 13.33 -7.82
CA ASP A 126 -2.00 13.09 -9.17
C ASP A 126 -2.80 11.99 -9.88
N ALA A 127 -3.13 12.19 -11.16
CA ALA A 127 -3.92 11.24 -11.95
C ALA A 127 -3.23 9.87 -12.10
N SER A 128 -1.89 9.83 -12.04
CA SER A 128 -1.08 8.61 -12.15
C SER A 128 -0.52 8.13 -10.80
N CYS A 129 -1.00 8.67 -9.66
CA CYS A 129 -0.57 8.16 -8.35
C CYS A 129 -0.91 6.67 -8.18
N HIS A 130 -0.20 6.02 -7.28
CA HIS A 130 -0.35 4.59 -7.03
C HIS A 130 -1.79 4.20 -6.68
N ALA A 131 -2.19 3.00 -7.06
CA ALA A 131 -3.55 2.49 -6.86
C ALA A 131 -4.01 2.55 -5.39
N SER A 132 -3.12 2.26 -4.43
CA SER A 132 -3.43 2.33 -2.99
C SER A 132 -3.81 3.73 -2.53
N ILE A 133 -3.20 4.78 -3.12
CA ILE A 133 -3.56 6.17 -2.83
C ILE A 133 -4.98 6.46 -3.33
N LYS A 134 -5.28 6.07 -4.58
CA LYS A 134 -6.63 6.23 -5.16
C LYS A 134 -7.70 5.51 -4.34
N GLU A 135 -7.41 4.29 -3.91
CA GLU A 135 -8.34 3.50 -3.10
C GLU A 135 -8.49 4.08 -1.68
N GLY A 136 -7.39 4.49 -1.04
CA GLY A 136 -7.45 5.14 0.28
C GLY A 136 -8.30 6.41 0.26
N VAL A 137 -8.07 7.29 -0.73
CA VAL A 137 -8.89 8.49 -0.92
C VAL A 137 -10.35 8.16 -1.24
N ARG A 138 -10.63 7.05 -1.94
CA ARG A 138 -11.99 6.60 -2.23
C ARG A 138 -12.74 6.12 -0.98
N LEU A 139 -12.03 5.57 0.00
CA LEU A 139 -12.61 5.15 1.28
C LEU A 139 -12.95 6.35 2.18
N SER A 140 -12.29 7.48 1.99
CA SER A 140 -12.53 8.71 2.73
C SER A 140 -13.87 9.34 2.33
N GLN A 141 -14.44 10.15 3.23
CA GLN A 141 -15.61 11.01 2.98
C GLN A 141 -15.23 12.36 2.37
N ALA A 142 -13.94 12.67 2.24
CA ALA A 142 -13.45 13.94 1.71
C ALA A 142 -13.73 14.08 0.21
N LYS A 143 -13.79 15.31 -0.26
CA LYS A 143 -13.86 15.62 -1.69
C LYS A 143 -12.58 15.16 -2.38
N LYS A 144 -12.68 14.74 -3.64
CA LYS A 144 -11.53 14.32 -4.45
C LYS A 144 -11.43 15.13 -5.72
N ILE A 145 -10.26 15.74 -5.93
CA ILE A 145 -9.89 16.45 -7.14
C ILE A 145 -8.63 15.79 -7.71
N SER A 146 -8.61 15.52 -9.01
CA SER A 146 -7.43 14.98 -9.69
C SER A 146 -6.80 16.05 -10.58
N PHE A 147 -5.46 16.07 -10.64
CA PHE A 147 -4.70 16.87 -11.59
C PHE A 147 -3.87 15.98 -12.51
N GLU A 148 -3.50 16.49 -13.68
CA GLU A 148 -2.71 15.76 -14.67
C GLU A 148 -1.31 15.44 -14.14
N HIS A 149 -0.83 14.26 -14.48
CA HIS A 149 0.45 13.73 -14.00
C HIS A 149 1.61 14.70 -14.26
N ASN A 150 2.32 15.05 -13.17
CA ASN A 150 3.47 15.97 -13.16
C ASN A 150 3.17 17.39 -13.72
N GLN A 151 1.91 17.80 -13.82
CA GLN A 151 1.53 19.14 -14.29
C GLN A 151 1.35 20.10 -13.11
N VAL A 152 2.40 20.83 -12.77
CA VAL A 152 2.43 21.76 -11.63
C VAL A 152 1.43 22.91 -11.80
N ASP A 153 1.27 23.43 -13.01
CA ASP A 153 0.30 24.53 -13.26
C ASP A 153 -1.15 24.05 -13.14
N HIS A 154 -1.43 22.80 -13.55
CA HIS A 154 -2.72 22.19 -13.33
C HIS A 154 -2.98 21.96 -11.82
N LEU A 155 -1.97 21.51 -11.04
CA LEU A 155 -2.08 21.43 -9.58
C LEU A 155 -2.41 22.80 -8.96
N ARG A 156 -1.69 23.88 -9.34
CA ARG A 156 -1.95 25.24 -8.86
C ARG A 156 -3.39 25.70 -9.17
N ALA A 157 -3.88 25.39 -10.37
CA ALA A 157 -5.27 25.69 -10.74
C ALA A 157 -6.27 24.94 -9.86
N LYS A 158 -6.01 23.64 -9.54
CA LYS A 158 -6.87 22.85 -8.66
C LYS A 158 -6.83 23.32 -7.21
N LEU A 159 -5.67 23.77 -6.71
CA LEU A 159 -5.55 24.38 -5.38
C LEU A 159 -6.41 25.62 -5.26
N LYS A 160 -6.34 26.56 -6.22
CA LYS A 160 -7.20 27.78 -6.23
C LYS A 160 -8.69 27.46 -6.24
N LEU A 161 -9.08 26.37 -6.95
CA LEU A 161 -10.48 25.92 -6.94
C LEU A 161 -10.90 25.35 -5.58
N ALA A 162 -10.00 24.70 -4.87
CA ALA A 162 -10.27 24.16 -3.53
C ALA A 162 -10.36 25.28 -2.47
N GLU A 163 -9.50 26.30 -2.54
CA GLU A 163 -9.50 27.47 -1.64
C GLU A 163 -10.77 28.32 -1.76
N GLY A 164 -11.38 28.40 -2.95
CA GLY A 164 -12.61 29.16 -3.20
C GLY A 164 -13.91 28.43 -2.81
N GLN A 165 -13.85 27.24 -2.22
CA GLN A 165 -15.03 26.53 -1.72
C GLN A 165 -15.30 26.93 -0.26
N PRO A 166 -16.52 27.38 0.10
CA PRO A 166 -16.84 27.67 1.50
C PRO A 166 -16.71 26.37 2.33
N PHE A 167 -16.06 26.50 3.48
CA PHE A 167 -15.90 25.45 4.49
C PHE A 167 -17.24 25.02 5.06
#